data_c8eb3ae9e5d564decd38f8c45bd28d00
#
_entry.id   c8eb3ae9e5d564decd38f8c45bd28d00
#
_cell.length_a   1.000
_cell.length_b   1.000
_cell.length_c   1.000
_cell.angle_alpha   90.00
_cell.angle_beta   90.00
_cell.angle_gamma   90.00
#
_symmetry.space_group_name_H-M   'P 1'
#
loop_
_entity.id
_entity.type
_entity.pdbx_description
1 polymer ?
#
loop_
_entity_poly.entity_id
_entity_poly.type
_entity_poly.pdbx_seq_one_letter_code
_entity_poly.pdbx_strand_id
1 'polypeptide(L)'
;MGHLADEDQALLWRGLMVQKAVAQFIEDADWSGIDVLLIDTPPGTGDIAMTLSRLLPHLGVIVVTTPALAAQQVAARAADFAGKSNLRLLGVIENMAPVTCSCGQRHAFFGEGGGAALAGRLGTELLASLPLNAHVSVGGDAGTPIAGTDAASPFRPLAERVAALGAHLVPAGCTARLLDALDQSVAGIDVD
;
A
#
# COMPACT_ATOMS: atom_id res chain seq x y z
N MET A 1 -6.91 -0.81 -15.68
CA MET A 1 -6.84 -0.22 -17.03
C MET A 1 -6.71 -1.27 -18.14
N GLY A 2 -6.07 -2.41 -17.90
CA GLY A 2 -5.98 -3.50 -18.86
C GLY A 2 -7.33 -4.04 -19.37
N HIS A 3 -8.38 -3.93 -18.58
CA HIS A 3 -9.74 -4.34 -18.96
C HIS A 3 -10.44 -3.41 -19.98
N LEU A 4 -9.82 -2.28 -20.35
CA LEU A 4 -10.37 -1.32 -21.31
C LEU A 4 -9.84 -1.52 -22.75
N ALA A 5 -9.01 -2.53 -22.96
CA ALA A 5 -8.46 -2.89 -24.26
C ALA A 5 -8.32 -4.41 -24.38
N ASP A 6 -8.20 -4.90 -25.61
CA ASP A 6 -7.89 -6.31 -25.87
C ASP A 6 -6.54 -6.67 -25.26
N GLU A 7 -6.41 -7.91 -24.76
CA GLU A 7 -5.24 -8.37 -23.98
C GLU A 7 -3.89 -8.18 -24.68
N ASP A 8 -3.89 -8.14 -26.01
CA ASP A 8 -2.68 -8.01 -26.84
C ASP A 8 -2.43 -6.58 -27.35
N GLN A 9 -3.25 -5.58 -26.96
CA GLN A 9 -3.08 -4.20 -27.41
C GLN A 9 -2.27 -3.34 -26.44
N ALA A 10 -1.14 -2.83 -26.93
CA ALA A 10 -0.40 -1.79 -26.22
C ALA A 10 -1.18 -0.47 -26.20
N LEU A 11 -1.73 -0.09 -25.06
CA LEU A 11 -2.36 1.21 -24.86
C LEU A 11 -1.31 2.31 -24.74
N LEU A 12 -1.15 3.10 -25.80
CA LEU A 12 -0.32 4.31 -25.78
C LEU A 12 -1.06 5.47 -25.12
N TRP A 13 -1.27 5.36 -23.82
CA TRP A 13 -1.87 6.44 -23.04
C TRP A 13 -0.82 7.53 -22.76
N ARG A 14 -1.07 8.72 -23.25
CA ARG A 14 -0.25 9.89 -22.91
C ARG A 14 -0.60 10.34 -21.47
N GLY A 15 0.38 10.87 -20.73
CA GLY A 15 0.25 11.22 -19.30
C GLY A 15 -1.06 11.90 -18.91
N LEU A 16 -1.54 12.89 -19.68
CA LEU A 16 -2.81 13.58 -19.41
C LEU A 16 -4.06 12.68 -19.49
N MET A 17 -4.06 11.66 -20.36
CA MET A 17 -5.18 10.72 -20.46
C MET A 17 -5.20 9.78 -19.24
N VAL A 18 -4.02 9.34 -18.82
CA VAL A 18 -3.89 8.50 -17.62
C VAL A 18 -4.33 9.27 -16.38
N GLN A 19 -3.94 10.54 -16.23
CA GLN A 19 -4.37 11.40 -15.14
C GLN A 19 -5.88 11.56 -15.09
N LYS A 20 -6.53 11.83 -16.24
CA LYS A 20 -8.00 11.91 -16.33
C LYS A 20 -8.67 10.59 -15.92
N ALA A 21 -8.16 9.46 -16.42
CA ALA A 21 -8.73 8.16 -16.07
C ALA A 21 -8.61 7.87 -14.56
N VAL A 22 -7.47 8.18 -13.96
CA VAL A 22 -7.28 8.05 -12.50
C VAL A 22 -8.25 8.94 -11.75
N ALA A 23 -8.40 10.21 -12.17
CA ALA A 23 -9.35 11.12 -11.55
C ALA A 23 -10.79 10.58 -11.63
N GLN A 24 -11.22 10.11 -12.80
CA GLN A 24 -12.55 9.52 -12.98
C GLN A 24 -12.75 8.28 -12.10
N PHE A 25 -11.77 7.38 -11.98
CA PHE A 25 -11.89 6.23 -11.09
C PHE A 25 -12.06 6.63 -9.62
N ILE A 26 -11.48 7.72 -9.18
CA ILE A 26 -11.60 8.18 -7.80
C ILE A 26 -12.89 8.97 -7.58
N GLU A 27 -13.28 9.83 -8.54
CA GLU A 27 -14.36 10.79 -8.38
C GLU A 27 -15.73 10.24 -8.80
N ASP A 28 -15.78 9.39 -9.85
CA ASP A 28 -17.03 8.92 -10.46
C ASP A 28 -17.48 7.55 -9.92
N ALA A 29 -16.61 6.78 -9.26
CA ALA A 29 -16.98 5.50 -8.68
C ALA A 29 -17.71 5.68 -7.35
N ASP A 30 -18.70 4.83 -7.11
CA ASP A 30 -19.37 4.76 -5.81
C ASP A 30 -18.52 3.94 -4.81
N TRP A 31 -17.92 4.63 -3.86
CA TRP A 31 -17.12 4.05 -2.78
C TRP A 31 -17.91 3.84 -1.48
N SER A 32 -19.24 4.01 -1.50
CA SER A 32 -20.08 3.80 -0.32
C SER A 32 -19.98 2.36 0.19
N GLY A 33 -19.81 2.20 1.49
CA GLY A 33 -19.62 0.89 2.12
C GLY A 33 -18.21 0.29 2.00
N ILE A 34 -17.24 1.04 1.49
CA ILE A 34 -15.82 0.64 1.46
C ILE A 34 -15.09 1.26 2.65
N ASP A 35 -14.53 0.42 3.50
CA ASP A 35 -13.74 0.87 4.66
C ASP A 35 -12.29 1.21 4.29
N VAL A 36 -11.70 0.47 3.34
CA VAL A 36 -10.30 0.65 2.92
C VAL A 36 -10.20 0.51 1.41
N LEU A 37 -9.64 1.50 0.75
CA LEU A 37 -9.26 1.46 -0.66
C LEU A 37 -7.76 1.26 -0.80
N LEU A 38 -7.35 0.16 -1.43
CA LEU A 38 -5.97 -0.11 -1.80
C LEU A 38 -5.76 0.27 -3.27
N ILE A 39 -4.78 1.12 -3.52
CA ILE A 39 -4.43 1.57 -4.86
C ILE A 39 -3.06 1.00 -5.21
N ASP A 40 -3.04 0.03 -6.14
CA ASP A 40 -1.79 -0.48 -6.71
C ASP A 40 -1.31 0.47 -7.81
N THR A 41 -0.11 1.02 -7.61
CA THR A 41 0.46 2.00 -8.52
C THR A 41 1.57 1.37 -9.37
N PRO A 42 1.72 1.80 -10.64
CA PRO A 42 2.87 1.39 -11.42
C PRO A 42 4.18 1.84 -10.76
N PRO A 43 5.30 1.17 -11.04
CA PRO A 43 6.58 1.50 -10.44
C PRO A 43 7.03 2.91 -10.81
N GLY A 44 7.64 3.60 -9.86
CA GLY A 44 8.20 4.95 -10.05
C GLY A 44 7.34 6.07 -9.49
N THR A 45 7.80 7.30 -9.74
CA THR A 45 7.22 8.55 -9.20
C THR A 45 6.53 9.37 -10.29
N GLY A 46 5.90 8.68 -11.25
CA GLY A 46 5.32 9.29 -12.45
C GLY A 46 3.99 10.00 -12.22
N ASP A 47 3.36 10.36 -13.33
CA ASP A 47 2.12 11.16 -13.39
C ASP A 47 0.97 10.61 -12.53
N ILE A 48 0.88 9.29 -12.38
CA ILE A 48 -0.16 8.64 -11.57
C ILE A 48 0.03 8.96 -10.08
N ALA A 49 1.25 8.77 -9.56
CA ALA A 49 1.56 9.08 -8.17
C ALA A 49 1.32 10.57 -7.85
N MET A 50 1.71 11.46 -8.77
CA MET A 50 1.45 12.89 -8.65
C MET A 50 -0.05 13.22 -8.67
N THR A 51 -0.83 12.56 -9.51
CA THR A 51 -2.28 12.77 -9.58
C THR A 51 -2.94 12.30 -8.29
N LEU A 52 -2.61 11.11 -7.82
CA LEU A 52 -3.14 10.56 -6.57
C LEU A 52 -2.79 11.45 -5.38
N SER A 53 -1.57 11.96 -5.28
CA SER A 53 -1.18 12.85 -4.17
C SER A 53 -1.95 14.16 -4.13
N ARG A 54 -2.43 14.64 -5.28
CA ARG A 54 -3.29 15.85 -5.37
C ARG A 54 -4.74 15.57 -5.05
N LEU A 55 -5.28 14.45 -5.56
CA LEU A 55 -6.68 14.07 -5.35
C LEU A 55 -6.93 13.56 -3.93
N LEU A 56 -5.95 12.86 -3.35
CA LEU A 56 -6.04 12.20 -2.06
C LEU A 56 -4.91 12.66 -1.12
N PRO A 57 -4.97 13.89 -0.60
CA PRO A 57 -3.89 14.46 0.22
C PRO A 57 -3.66 13.73 1.55
N HIS A 58 -4.59 12.87 1.96
CA HIS A 58 -4.50 12.06 3.17
C HIS A 58 -4.12 10.60 2.89
N LEU A 59 -3.73 10.30 1.66
CA LEU A 59 -3.29 8.97 1.25
C LEU A 59 -2.10 8.50 2.12
N GLY A 60 -2.20 7.27 2.63
CA GLY A 60 -1.05 6.59 3.23
C GLY A 60 -0.27 5.80 2.18
N VAL A 61 1.03 5.86 2.24
CA VAL A 61 1.92 5.16 1.31
C VAL A 61 2.57 3.97 2.00
N ILE A 62 2.44 2.80 1.42
CA ILE A 62 3.19 1.61 1.80
C ILE A 62 4.20 1.32 0.68
N VAL A 63 5.44 1.20 1.04
CA VAL A 63 6.51 0.90 0.09
C VAL A 63 6.77 -0.60 0.07
N VAL A 64 6.71 -1.21 -1.10
CA VAL A 64 6.99 -2.64 -1.28
C VAL A 64 8.34 -2.81 -1.95
N THR A 65 9.17 -3.69 -1.41
CA THR A 65 10.49 -4.04 -1.95
C THR A 65 10.72 -5.54 -1.91
N THR A 66 11.76 -6.01 -2.57
CA THR A 66 12.36 -7.33 -2.33
C THR A 66 13.66 -7.16 -1.53
N PRO A 67 14.27 -8.23 -1.03
CA PRO A 67 15.57 -8.15 -0.35
C PRO A 67 16.69 -7.56 -1.20
N ALA A 68 16.58 -7.63 -2.54
CA ALA A 68 17.64 -7.19 -3.46
C ALA A 68 17.90 -5.68 -3.38
N LEU A 69 19.18 -5.28 -3.38
CA LEU A 69 19.59 -3.88 -3.25
C LEU A 69 19.02 -2.98 -4.35
N ALA A 70 18.94 -3.47 -5.59
CA ALA A 70 18.36 -2.71 -6.69
C ALA A 70 16.88 -2.37 -6.47
N ALA A 71 16.10 -3.33 -5.95
CA ALA A 71 14.71 -3.12 -5.60
C ALA A 71 14.55 -2.09 -4.45
N GLN A 72 15.40 -2.18 -3.43
CA GLN A 72 15.43 -1.21 -2.34
C GLN A 72 15.71 0.21 -2.83
N GLN A 73 16.60 0.39 -3.82
CA GLN A 73 16.90 1.71 -4.39
C GLN A 73 15.70 2.29 -5.14
N VAL A 74 14.95 1.48 -5.88
CA VAL A 74 13.72 1.91 -6.55
C VAL A 74 12.65 2.27 -5.53
N ALA A 75 12.45 1.42 -4.53
CA ALA A 75 11.49 1.61 -3.46
C ALA A 75 11.80 2.88 -2.61
N ALA A 76 13.07 3.16 -2.36
CA ALA A 76 13.49 4.38 -1.68
C ALA A 76 13.08 5.67 -2.42
N ARG A 77 13.06 5.65 -3.77
CA ARG A 77 12.60 6.80 -4.56
C ARG A 77 11.10 7.04 -4.38
N ALA A 78 10.31 5.98 -4.26
CA ALA A 78 8.86 6.10 -3.97
C ALA A 78 8.63 6.70 -2.58
N ALA A 79 9.41 6.30 -1.59
CA ALA A 79 9.35 6.88 -0.25
C ALA A 79 9.77 8.37 -0.23
N ASP A 80 10.84 8.74 -0.95
CA ASP A 80 11.27 10.13 -1.11
C ASP A 80 10.19 10.99 -1.76
N PHE A 81 9.55 10.46 -2.82
CA PHE A 81 8.40 11.11 -3.45
C PHE A 81 7.25 11.33 -2.46
N ALA A 82 6.89 10.31 -1.67
CA ALA A 82 5.85 10.44 -0.65
C ALA A 82 6.16 11.57 0.33
N GLY A 83 7.39 11.64 0.83
CA GLY A 83 7.85 12.71 1.71
C GLY A 83 7.75 14.11 1.06
N LYS A 84 8.20 14.25 -0.18
CA LYS A 84 8.12 15.51 -0.95
C LYS A 84 6.68 15.94 -1.27
N SER A 85 5.77 14.99 -1.33
CA SER A 85 4.34 15.21 -1.56
C SER A 85 3.53 15.36 -0.27
N ASN A 86 4.18 15.42 0.90
CA ASN A 86 3.56 15.45 2.23
C ASN A 86 2.59 14.27 2.49
N LEU A 87 2.83 13.13 1.85
CA LEU A 87 2.08 11.91 2.09
C LEU A 87 2.69 11.15 3.28
N ARG A 88 1.85 10.53 4.06
CA ARG A 88 2.28 9.74 5.22
C ARG A 88 2.86 8.40 4.75
N LEU A 89 4.13 8.14 5.03
CA LEU A 89 4.74 6.82 4.86
C LEU A 89 4.30 5.92 6.02
N LEU A 90 3.54 4.87 5.71
CA LEU A 90 2.99 3.94 6.71
C LEU A 90 3.98 2.83 7.08
N GLY A 91 4.85 2.45 6.16
CA GLY A 91 5.86 1.43 6.39
C GLY A 91 6.37 0.77 5.12
N VAL A 92 7.17 -0.26 5.32
CA VAL A 92 7.79 -1.06 4.27
C VAL A 92 7.26 -2.49 4.35
N ILE A 93 7.00 -3.11 3.20
CA ILE A 93 6.76 -4.54 3.06
C ILE A 93 7.92 -5.14 2.28
N GLU A 94 8.54 -6.18 2.83
CA GLU A 94 9.48 -7.02 2.09
C GLU A 94 8.72 -8.18 1.46
N ASN A 95 8.70 -8.25 0.14
CA ASN A 95 8.15 -9.36 -0.63
C ASN A 95 9.28 -10.25 -1.14
N MET A 96 8.98 -11.51 -1.48
CA MET A 96 9.96 -12.50 -1.98
C MET A 96 11.11 -12.71 -0.99
N ALA A 97 10.83 -12.67 0.30
CA ALA A 97 11.76 -13.02 1.36
C ALA A 97 12.18 -14.50 1.28
N PRO A 98 13.23 -14.90 2.00
CA PRO A 98 13.69 -16.29 2.00
C PRO A 98 12.58 -17.27 2.36
N VAL A 99 12.60 -18.42 1.71
CA VAL A 99 11.69 -19.54 1.93
C VAL A 99 12.45 -20.77 2.42
N THR A 100 11.83 -21.50 3.34
CA THR A 100 12.36 -22.80 3.78
C THR A 100 11.60 -23.92 3.07
N CYS A 101 12.30 -24.78 2.34
CA CYS A 101 11.69 -25.92 1.68
C CYS A 101 11.26 -27.00 2.70
N SER A 102 10.47 -27.97 2.26
CA SER A 102 10.06 -29.12 3.08
C SER A 102 11.25 -30.00 3.54
N CYS A 103 12.39 -29.89 2.89
CA CYS A 103 13.65 -30.56 3.30
C CYS A 103 14.38 -29.81 4.43
N GLY A 104 13.86 -28.65 4.91
CA GLY A 104 14.47 -27.82 5.95
C GLY A 104 15.54 -26.84 5.42
N GLN A 105 15.88 -26.88 4.13
CA GLN A 105 16.86 -25.96 3.55
C GLN A 105 16.23 -24.59 3.31
N ARG A 106 16.94 -23.53 3.70
CA ARG A 106 16.54 -22.15 3.47
C ARG A 106 17.12 -21.61 2.17
N HIS A 107 16.28 -20.98 1.36
CA HIS A 107 16.64 -20.41 0.07
C HIS A 107 16.36 -18.89 0.08
N ALA A 108 17.39 -18.11 -0.18
CA ALA A 108 17.36 -16.66 -0.23
C ALA A 108 17.59 -16.17 -1.68
N PHE A 109 16.67 -16.46 -2.58
CA PHE A 109 16.82 -16.19 -4.02
C PHE A 109 17.10 -14.72 -4.33
N PHE A 110 16.56 -13.81 -3.55
CA PHE A 110 16.73 -12.36 -3.71
C PHE A 110 17.58 -11.72 -2.59
N GLY A 111 18.27 -12.53 -1.79
CA GLY A 111 18.93 -12.08 -0.57
C GLY A 111 17.99 -12.11 0.64
N GLU A 112 18.38 -11.44 1.72
CA GLU A 112 17.55 -11.36 2.93
C GLU A 112 17.75 -10.03 3.68
N GLY A 113 16.72 -9.65 4.45
CA GLY A 113 16.79 -8.48 5.34
C GLY A 113 16.77 -7.12 4.66
N GLY A 114 16.61 -7.07 3.33
CA GLY A 114 16.60 -5.82 2.58
C GLY A 114 15.45 -4.90 2.95
N GLY A 115 14.28 -5.45 3.26
CA GLY A 115 13.13 -4.68 3.72
C GLY A 115 13.37 -4.02 5.08
N ALA A 116 13.98 -4.75 6.03
CA ALA A 116 14.35 -4.19 7.32
C ALA A 116 15.41 -3.09 7.19
N ALA A 117 16.42 -3.31 6.34
CA ALA A 117 17.43 -2.31 6.05
C ALA A 117 16.84 -1.04 5.43
N LEU A 118 15.89 -1.19 4.49
CA LEU A 118 15.18 -0.06 3.89
C LEU A 118 14.33 0.67 4.92
N ALA A 119 13.54 -0.04 5.73
CA ALA A 119 12.70 0.54 6.77
C ALA A 119 13.52 1.36 7.77
N GLY A 120 14.64 0.81 8.25
CA GLY A 120 15.57 1.54 9.13
C GLY A 120 16.15 2.80 8.48
N ARG A 121 16.54 2.74 7.20
CA ARG A 121 17.05 3.89 6.45
C ARG A 121 16.00 4.99 6.25
N LEU A 122 14.72 4.60 6.10
CA LEU A 122 13.61 5.54 5.93
C LEU A 122 13.01 6.02 7.25
N GLY A 123 13.48 5.53 8.40
CA GLY A 123 12.93 5.87 9.71
C GLY A 123 11.49 5.41 9.90
N THR A 124 11.09 4.31 9.27
CA THR A 124 9.75 3.75 9.32
C THR A 124 9.79 2.28 9.73
N GLU A 125 8.65 1.65 9.83
CA GLU A 125 8.50 0.28 10.29
C GLU A 125 8.50 -0.72 9.14
N LEU A 126 9.07 -1.92 9.36
CA LEU A 126 8.84 -3.08 8.51
C LEU A 126 7.50 -3.70 8.89
N LEU A 127 6.49 -3.54 8.04
CA LEU A 127 5.14 -4.05 8.29
C LEU A 127 5.07 -5.58 8.19
N ALA A 128 5.75 -6.15 7.20
CA ALA A 128 5.85 -7.59 7.03
C ALA A 128 7.05 -7.97 6.15
N SER A 129 7.52 -9.22 6.33
CA SER A 129 8.43 -9.89 5.42
C SER A 129 7.72 -11.16 4.92
N LEU A 130 7.33 -11.14 3.64
CA LEU A 130 6.52 -12.17 3.01
C LEU A 130 7.42 -13.12 2.22
N PRO A 131 7.43 -14.41 2.55
CA PRO A 131 8.27 -15.39 1.87
C PRO A 131 7.82 -15.58 0.40
N LEU A 132 8.77 -15.92 -0.46
CA LEU A 132 8.45 -16.34 -1.82
C LEU A 132 7.50 -17.53 -1.78
N ASN A 133 6.35 -17.44 -2.48
CA ASN A 133 5.34 -18.48 -2.48
C ASN A 133 4.75 -18.66 -3.88
N ALA A 134 4.96 -19.83 -4.46
CA ALA A 134 4.46 -20.16 -5.80
C ALA A 134 2.94 -20.14 -5.90
N HIS A 135 2.21 -20.44 -4.81
CA HIS A 135 0.74 -20.40 -4.82
C HIS A 135 0.19 -19.01 -5.06
N VAL A 136 0.93 -17.96 -4.66
CA VAL A 136 0.53 -16.55 -4.93
C VAL A 136 0.52 -16.30 -6.43
N SER A 137 1.57 -16.70 -7.13
CA SER A 137 1.67 -16.54 -8.59
C SER A 137 0.62 -17.37 -9.33
N VAL A 138 0.55 -18.65 -9.03
CA VAL A 138 -0.40 -19.57 -9.69
C VAL A 138 -1.85 -19.13 -9.44
N GLY A 139 -2.17 -18.71 -8.21
CA GLY A 139 -3.51 -18.22 -7.87
C GLY A 139 -3.84 -16.91 -8.58
N GLY A 140 -2.84 -16.01 -8.71
CA GLY A 140 -2.99 -14.75 -9.45
C GLY A 140 -3.28 -14.99 -10.94
N ASP A 141 -2.49 -15.86 -11.58
CA ASP A 141 -2.64 -16.19 -13.01
C ASP A 141 -4.00 -16.87 -13.30
N ALA A 142 -4.49 -17.68 -12.36
CA ALA A 142 -5.77 -18.36 -12.49
C ALA A 142 -6.98 -17.52 -12.07
N GLY A 143 -6.79 -16.28 -11.60
CA GLY A 143 -7.88 -15.46 -11.03
C GLY A 143 -8.48 -16.05 -9.74
N THR A 144 -7.77 -16.96 -9.08
CA THR A 144 -8.18 -17.60 -7.83
C THR A 144 -7.24 -17.16 -6.70
N PRO A 145 -7.51 -16.01 -6.04
CA PRO A 145 -6.61 -15.49 -5.02
C PRO A 145 -6.47 -16.47 -3.85
N ILE A 146 -5.30 -16.46 -3.21
CA ILE A 146 -4.98 -17.33 -2.08
C ILE A 146 -5.76 -16.98 -0.80
N ALA A 147 -6.55 -15.90 -0.80
CA ALA A 147 -7.35 -15.48 0.34
C ALA A 147 -8.24 -16.64 0.82
N GLY A 148 -8.22 -16.92 2.13
CA GLY A 148 -8.95 -18.04 2.72
C GLY A 148 -8.25 -19.41 2.66
N THR A 149 -7.08 -19.52 2.03
CA THR A 149 -6.24 -20.73 2.03
C THR A 149 -5.11 -20.63 3.08
N ASP A 150 -4.44 -21.75 3.37
CA ASP A 150 -3.27 -21.76 4.26
C ASP A 150 -2.11 -20.94 3.68
N ALA A 151 -2.03 -20.82 2.35
CA ALA A 151 -1.05 -19.98 1.67
C ALA A 151 -1.21 -18.49 1.99
N ALA A 152 -2.39 -18.05 2.40
CA ALA A 152 -2.65 -16.67 2.86
C ALA A 152 -2.14 -16.40 4.28
N SER A 153 -1.72 -17.41 5.03
CA SER A 153 -1.32 -17.26 6.44
C SER A 153 -0.31 -16.13 6.69
N PRO A 154 0.75 -15.92 5.89
CA PRO A 154 1.68 -14.81 6.09
C PRO A 154 1.07 -13.43 5.78
N PHE A 155 0.01 -13.36 4.99
CA PHE A 155 -0.63 -12.10 4.59
C PHE A 155 -1.68 -11.61 5.57
N ARG A 156 -2.26 -12.51 6.37
CA ARG A 156 -3.36 -12.15 7.28
C ARG A 156 -2.96 -11.11 8.32
N PRO A 157 -1.84 -11.26 9.07
CA PRO A 157 -1.40 -10.24 10.03
C PRO A 157 -1.09 -8.90 9.35
N LEU A 158 -0.56 -8.94 8.12
CA LEU A 158 -0.33 -7.74 7.33
C LEU A 158 -1.65 -7.03 6.97
N ALA A 159 -2.65 -7.77 6.52
CA ALA A 159 -3.96 -7.21 6.17
C ALA A 159 -4.63 -6.53 7.38
N GLU A 160 -4.63 -7.19 8.54
CA GLU A 160 -5.15 -6.64 9.80
C GLU A 160 -4.42 -5.35 10.18
N ARG A 161 -3.10 -5.34 10.04
CA ARG A 161 -2.27 -4.17 10.34
C ARG A 161 -2.52 -3.01 9.38
N VAL A 162 -2.64 -3.28 8.07
CA VAL A 162 -2.96 -2.27 7.05
C VAL A 162 -4.35 -1.69 7.29
N ALA A 163 -5.34 -2.51 7.62
CA ALA A 163 -6.69 -2.05 7.95
C ALA A 163 -6.67 -1.11 9.17
N ALA A 164 -5.94 -1.47 10.23
CA ALA A 164 -5.78 -0.62 11.42
C ALA A 164 -5.10 0.71 11.10
N LEU A 165 -4.04 0.70 10.27
CA LEU A 165 -3.37 1.93 9.83
C LEU A 165 -4.28 2.81 8.97
N GLY A 166 -5.10 2.20 8.10
CA GLY A 166 -6.06 2.90 7.25
C GLY A 166 -7.09 3.69 8.04
N ALA A 167 -7.59 3.14 9.14
CA ALA A 167 -8.56 3.81 10.01
C ALA A 167 -8.05 5.15 10.57
N HIS A 168 -6.75 5.34 10.71
CA HIS A 168 -6.11 6.56 11.19
C HIS A 168 -5.76 7.58 10.09
N LEU A 169 -6.03 7.24 8.82
CA LEU A 169 -5.77 8.14 7.69
C LEU A 169 -6.94 9.07 7.39
N VAL A 170 -8.14 8.72 7.84
CA VAL A 170 -9.31 9.58 7.68
C VAL A 170 -9.06 10.82 8.53
N PRO A 171 -8.94 12.05 7.95
CA PRO A 171 -8.91 13.23 8.77
C PRO A 171 -10.27 13.27 9.47
N ALA A 172 -10.24 13.35 10.78
CA ALA A 172 -11.40 13.87 11.48
C ALA A 172 -11.73 15.18 10.77
N GLY A 173 -12.84 15.24 10.04
CA GLY A 173 -13.26 16.45 9.34
C GLY A 173 -13.20 17.61 10.33
N CYS A 174 -13.02 18.85 9.84
CA CYS A 174 -12.93 20.03 10.73
C CYS A 174 -14.09 20.03 11.74
N THR A 175 -15.26 19.60 11.31
CA THR A 175 -16.47 19.39 12.12
C THR A 175 -16.31 18.28 13.16
N ALA A 176 -15.70 17.14 12.80
CA ALA A 176 -15.48 16.05 13.74
C ALA A 176 -14.46 16.42 14.82
N ARG A 177 -13.36 17.10 14.46
CA ARG A 177 -12.40 17.63 15.45
C ARG A 177 -13.02 18.68 16.38
N LEU A 178 -13.94 19.49 15.84
CA LEU A 178 -14.67 20.48 16.64
C LEU A 178 -15.64 19.78 17.62
N LEU A 179 -16.32 18.73 17.16
CA LEU A 179 -17.21 17.93 18.01
C LEU A 179 -16.42 17.18 19.09
N ASP A 180 -15.31 16.53 18.76
CA ASP A 180 -14.43 15.86 19.73
C ASP A 180 -13.87 16.87 20.77
N ALA A 181 -13.48 18.07 20.33
CA ALA A 181 -13.01 19.12 21.22
C ALA A 181 -14.12 19.66 22.13
N LEU A 182 -15.35 19.73 21.63
CA LEU A 182 -16.52 20.13 22.42
C LEU A 182 -16.91 19.04 23.44
N ASP A 183 -16.91 17.77 23.03
CA ASP A 183 -17.20 16.65 23.94
C ASP A 183 -16.16 16.55 25.07
N GLN A 184 -14.87 16.76 24.78
CA GLN A 184 -13.81 16.82 25.80
C GLN A 184 -13.96 18.02 26.74
N SER A 185 -14.45 19.16 26.26
CA SER A 185 -14.68 20.34 27.09
C SER A 185 -15.94 20.21 27.95
N VAL A 186 -16.95 19.49 27.47
CA VAL A 186 -18.20 19.23 28.23
C VAL A 186 -17.99 18.14 29.29
N ALA A 187 -17.18 17.10 28.98
CA ALA A 187 -16.85 16.04 29.94
C ALA A 187 -16.02 16.53 31.17
N GLY A 188 -15.46 17.73 31.11
CA GLY A 188 -14.71 18.36 32.20
C GLY A 188 -15.54 19.35 33.06
N ILE A 189 -16.84 19.51 32.80
CA ILE A 189 -17.71 20.35 33.61
C ILE A 189 -18.49 19.46 34.58
N ASP A 190 -17.91 19.25 35.75
CA ASP A 190 -18.68 18.74 36.91
C ASP A 190 -19.74 19.78 37.26
N VAL A 191 -20.98 19.41 37.10
CA VAL A 191 -22.13 20.22 37.57
C VAL A 191 -22.34 19.87 39.03
N ASP A 192 -21.82 20.72 39.91
CA ASP A 192 -22.21 20.74 41.31
C ASP A 192 -23.68 21.19 41.51
#